data_318e3aa9e856ab4bb8ce072f139b0437
#
_entry.id   318e3aa9e856ab4bb8ce072f139b0437
#
_cell.length_a   1.000
_cell.length_b   1.000
_cell.length_c   1.000
_cell.angle_alpha   90.00
_cell.angle_beta   90.00
_cell.angle_gamma   90.00
#
_symmetry.space_group_name_H-M   'P 1'
#
loop_
_entity.id
_entity.type
_entity.pdbx_description
1 polymer ?
#
loop_
_entity_poly.entity_id
_entity_poly.type
_entity_poly.pdbx_seq_one_letter_code
_entity_poly.pdbx_strand_id
1 'polypeptide(L)'
;MKVLRILGALALLVLSLAAFSQSDVNAAEMKKATSIDELAKMYDSTGCKECHESIYKDWEQSIHSRSIFGTGRTAATIKTTVAVGLTSWQYSGVKKPEDVQVKHLMICAKCHLPQLAEATDDVAKEIVRNAYIYSDPKTSEEARDKAVAKLSQVNINCLICHQRNAITHKWVDGFPDRNTVYGSKDGAHADSAHPNMKKSPIMDESILCGQCHGLGPNLELENPSQCATLYGSYLWAYRAEGGQEKCQECHMKKSGLGHNMQSYRDPGMAKAAVDFKVETLGYQWRDGAKMVPQALVKVEMTNRAGHSIPDG
;
A
#
# COMPACT_ATOMS: atom_id res chain seq x y z
N MET A 1 -44.18 11.28 -44.74
CA MET A 1 -43.98 10.13 -43.85
C MET A 1 -42.48 9.83 -43.54
N LYS A 2 -41.52 9.92 -44.46
CA LYS A 2 -40.10 9.67 -44.22
C LYS A 2 -39.44 10.70 -43.30
N VAL A 3 -39.74 11.99 -43.43
CA VAL A 3 -39.19 13.07 -42.60
C VAL A 3 -39.58 12.97 -41.13
N LEU A 4 -40.82 12.58 -40.85
CA LEU A 4 -41.34 12.40 -39.49
C LEU A 4 -40.66 11.23 -38.75
N ARG A 5 -40.24 10.16 -39.47
CA ARG A 5 -39.52 9.01 -38.91
C ARG A 5 -38.05 9.39 -38.60
N ILE A 6 -37.43 10.26 -39.38
CA ILE A 6 -36.06 10.71 -39.14
C ILE A 6 -36.00 11.65 -37.90
N LEU A 7 -36.99 12.55 -37.76
CA LEU A 7 -37.07 13.44 -36.61
C LEU A 7 -37.34 12.66 -35.29
N GLY A 8 -38.19 11.57 -35.35
CA GLY A 8 -38.43 10.71 -34.21
C GLY A 8 -37.19 9.90 -33.79
N ALA A 9 -36.41 9.42 -34.75
CA ALA A 9 -35.16 8.71 -34.46
C ALA A 9 -34.06 9.61 -33.87
N LEU A 10 -33.96 10.87 -34.38
CA LEU A 10 -33.04 11.88 -33.81
C LEU A 10 -33.44 12.27 -32.36
N ALA A 11 -34.74 12.45 -32.11
CA ALA A 11 -35.22 12.77 -30.75
C ALA A 11 -34.96 11.63 -29.75
N LEU A 12 -35.12 10.36 -30.17
CA LEU A 12 -34.79 9.19 -29.33
C LEU A 12 -33.28 9.09 -29.11
N LEU A 13 -32.44 9.42 -30.09
CA LEU A 13 -30.99 9.41 -29.93
C LEU A 13 -30.50 10.49 -28.96
N VAL A 14 -31.08 11.68 -29.02
CA VAL A 14 -30.77 12.81 -28.13
C VAL A 14 -31.26 12.51 -26.70
N LEU A 15 -32.42 11.87 -26.53
CA LEU A 15 -32.92 11.44 -25.23
C LEU A 15 -32.06 10.33 -24.61
N SER A 16 -31.57 9.39 -25.43
CA SER A 16 -30.65 8.34 -24.94
C SER A 16 -29.27 8.91 -24.55
N LEU A 17 -28.75 9.88 -25.31
CA LEU A 17 -27.49 10.57 -24.94
C LEU A 17 -27.66 11.44 -23.68
N ALA A 18 -28.82 12.08 -23.48
CA ALA A 18 -29.10 12.82 -22.25
C ALA A 18 -29.26 11.90 -21.03
N ALA A 19 -29.80 10.69 -21.21
CA ALA A 19 -29.90 9.70 -20.14
C ALA A 19 -28.52 9.13 -19.76
N PHE A 20 -27.59 9.00 -20.71
CA PHE A 20 -26.22 8.58 -20.43
C PHE A 20 -25.37 9.68 -19.72
N SER A 21 -25.67 10.95 -19.92
CA SER A 21 -24.96 12.05 -19.26
C SER A 21 -25.47 12.34 -17.84
N GLN A 22 -26.55 11.71 -17.40
CA GLN A 22 -27.13 11.91 -16.06
C GLN A 22 -26.75 10.82 -15.04
N SER A 23 -26.09 9.75 -15.47
CA SER A 23 -25.57 8.73 -14.55
C SER A 23 -24.21 9.08 -13.93
N ASP A 24 -23.55 10.15 -14.38
CA ASP A 24 -22.23 10.58 -13.84
C ASP A 24 -22.31 11.60 -12.70
N VAL A 25 -23.51 11.95 -12.24
CA VAL A 25 -23.69 13.02 -11.25
C VAL A 25 -24.37 12.52 -10.00
N ASN A 26 -23.75 11.61 -9.29
CA ASN A 26 -23.96 11.45 -7.85
C ASN A 26 -22.83 10.64 -7.20
N ALA A 27 -21.58 10.87 -7.55
CA ALA A 27 -20.53 10.82 -6.56
C ALA A 27 -20.79 12.04 -5.67
N ALA A 28 -21.64 11.91 -4.66
CA ALA A 28 -21.80 12.92 -3.64
C ALA A 28 -20.38 13.33 -3.24
N GLU A 29 -20.09 14.61 -3.35
CA GLU A 29 -18.76 15.15 -3.07
C GLU A 29 -18.41 14.73 -1.65
N MET A 30 -17.64 13.64 -1.52
CA MET A 30 -17.37 13.05 -0.22
C MET A 30 -16.64 14.10 0.60
N LYS A 31 -17.21 14.48 1.74
CA LYS A 31 -16.59 15.44 2.65
C LYS A 31 -15.17 14.99 2.95
N LYS A 32 -14.19 15.78 2.52
CA LYS A 32 -12.79 15.51 2.78
C LYS A 32 -12.45 15.80 4.24
N ALA A 33 -11.60 14.96 4.82
CA ALA A 33 -11.05 15.21 6.14
C ALA A 33 -10.19 16.49 6.15
N THR A 34 -10.33 17.29 7.20
CA THR A 34 -9.59 18.54 7.37
C THR A 34 -8.49 18.46 8.44
N SER A 35 -8.42 17.33 9.15
CA SER A 35 -7.38 17.02 10.15
C SER A 35 -7.03 15.54 10.12
N ILE A 36 -5.89 15.16 10.72
CA ILE A 36 -5.51 13.76 10.92
C ILE A 36 -6.58 13.04 11.75
N ASP A 37 -7.15 13.68 12.78
CA ASP A 37 -8.19 13.06 13.62
C ASP A 37 -9.45 12.73 12.80
N GLU A 38 -9.90 13.65 11.94
CA GLU A 38 -11.03 13.36 11.06
C GLU A 38 -10.72 12.22 10.07
N LEU A 39 -9.52 12.22 9.50
CA LEU A 39 -9.10 11.15 8.59
C LEU A 39 -9.02 9.80 9.30
N ALA A 40 -8.47 9.77 10.51
CA ALA A 40 -8.41 8.57 11.34
C ALA A 40 -9.83 8.06 11.67
N LYS A 41 -10.74 8.97 12.04
CA LYS A 41 -12.14 8.63 12.34
C LYS A 41 -12.89 8.09 11.11
N MET A 42 -12.58 8.58 9.90
CA MET A 42 -13.20 8.06 8.66
C MET A 42 -12.81 6.61 8.38
N TYR A 43 -11.69 6.15 8.91
CA TYR A 43 -11.13 4.82 8.74
C TYR A 43 -10.90 4.11 10.08
N ASP A 44 -11.76 4.40 11.06
CA ASP A 44 -11.65 3.75 12.37
C ASP A 44 -12.05 2.28 12.29
N SER A 45 -11.07 1.41 12.52
CA SER A 45 -11.24 -0.04 12.55
C SER A 45 -11.06 -0.64 13.95
N THR A 46 -11.06 0.19 14.99
CA THR A 46 -10.86 -0.29 16.37
C THR A 46 -11.95 -1.24 16.84
N GLY A 47 -13.19 -1.01 16.39
CA GLY A 47 -14.34 -1.89 16.67
C GLY A 47 -14.20 -3.30 16.09
N CYS A 48 -13.41 -3.49 15.05
CA CYS A 48 -13.17 -4.83 14.48
C CYS A 48 -12.58 -5.80 15.49
N LYS A 49 -11.82 -5.31 16.47
CA LYS A 49 -11.18 -6.10 17.52
C LYS A 49 -12.18 -6.87 18.38
N GLU A 50 -13.39 -6.35 18.57
CA GLU A 50 -14.40 -6.95 19.45
C GLU A 50 -14.82 -8.36 18.98
N CYS A 51 -14.89 -8.55 17.65
CA CYS A 51 -15.28 -9.85 17.06
C CYS A 51 -14.12 -10.57 16.37
N HIS A 52 -13.07 -9.84 15.95
CA HIS A 52 -11.92 -10.36 15.19
C HIS A 52 -10.60 -10.24 15.97
N GLU A 53 -10.61 -10.54 17.28
CA GLU A 53 -9.48 -10.29 18.19
C GLU A 53 -8.17 -10.92 17.72
N SER A 54 -8.17 -12.18 17.29
CA SER A 54 -6.96 -12.87 16.83
C SER A 54 -6.39 -12.24 15.55
N ILE A 55 -7.26 -11.93 14.60
CA ILE A 55 -6.90 -11.27 13.34
C ILE A 55 -6.35 -9.87 13.60
N TYR A 56 -6.98 -9.15 14.54
CA TYR A 56 -6.53 -7.82 14.93
C TYR A 56 -5.13 -7.86 15.57
N LYS A 57 -4.85 -8.85 16.44
CA LYS A 57 -3.53 -9.06 17.03
C LYS A 57 -2.46 -9.35 15.98
N ASP A 58 -2.78 -10.17 14.97
CA ASP A 58 -1.87 -10.43 13.86
C ASP A 58 -1.55 -9.14 13.11
N TRP A 59 -2.58 -8.38 12.73
CA TRP A 59 -2.42 -7.11 12.03
C TRP A 59 -1.63 -6.09 12.86
N GLU A 60 -1.89 -5.97 14.15
CA GLU A 60 -1.21 -5.04 15.06
C GLU A 60 0.31 -5.25 15.08
N GLN A 61 0.76 -6.50 14.91
CA GLN A 61 2.18 -6.85 14.79
C GLN A 61 2.75 -6.60 13.40
N SER A 62 1.91 -6.39 12.39
CA SER A 62 2.32 -6.21 11.00
C SER A 62 3.00 -4.86 10.76
N ILE A 63 3.71 -4.75 9.63
CA ILE A 63 4.25 -3.47 9.15
C ILE A 63 3.10 -2.53 8.71
N HIS A 64 1.97 -3.07 8.25
CA HIS A 64 0.82 -2.30 7.82
C HIS A 64 0.22 -1.45 8.95
N SER A 65 0.15 -1.95 10.17
CA SER A 65 -0.29 -1.18 11.34
C SER A 65 0.61 0.02 11.66
N ARG A 66 1.81 0.04 11.09
CA ARG A 66 2.86 1.04 11.29
C ARG A 66 3.38 1.60 9.98
N SER A 67 2.50 1.72 8.98
CA SER A 67 2.88 2.08 7.61
C SER A 67 3.62 3.42 7.49
N ILE A 68 3.39 4.35 8.43
CA ILE A 68 4.11 5.63 8.50
C ILE A 68 5.39 5.52 9.34
N PHE A 69 5.33 4.78 10.47
CA PHE A 69 6.46 4.60 11.39
C PHE A 69 6.97 3.17 11.42
N GLY A 70 6.77 2.41 10.37
CA GLY A 70 7.30 1.04 10.29
C GLY A 70 8.73 0.98 10.80
N THR A 71 9.18 -0.15 11.20
CA THR A 71 10.55 -0.33 11.71
C THR A 71 11.56 -0.30 10.56
N GLY A 72 12.75 0.23 10.82
CA GLY A 72 13.84 0.27 9.87
C GLY A 72 13.63 1.25 8.72
N ARG A 73 13.61 0.79 7.47
CA ARG A 73 13.61 1.65 6.28
C ARG A 73 12.37 2.56 6.17
N THR A 74 11.19 2.09 6.58
CA THR A 74 9.97 2.91 6.49
C THR A 74 10.06 4.13 7.41
N ALA A 75 10.53 3.94 8.63
CA ALA A 75 10.76 5.07 9.55
C ALA A 75 11.82 6.04 9.00
N ALA A 76 12.89 5.52 8.39
CA ALA A 76 13.91 6.35 7.76
C ALA A 76 13.35 7.07 6.51
N THR A 77 12.49 6.41 5.74
CA THR A 77 11.87 7.01 4.54
C THR A 77 10.96 8.17 4.91
N ILE A 78 10.09 8.01 5.90
CA ILE A 78 9.25 9.11 6.40
C ILE A 78 10.11 10.25 6.92
N LYS A 79 11.12 9.92 7.75
CA LYS A 79 12.02 10.91 8.32
C LYS A 79 12.76 11.70 7.25
N THR A 80 13.31 11.04 6.23
CA THR A 80 14.11 11.70 5.18
C THR A 80 13.26 12.22 4.04
N THR A 81 12.29 11.46 3.55
CA THR A 81 11.51 11.84 2.37
C THR A 81 10.48 12.91 2.69
N VAL A 82 9.73 12.78 3.78
CA VAL A 82 8.72 13.77 4.14
C VAL A 82 9.37 14.99 4.79
N ALA A 83 10.21 14.78 5.81
CA ALA A 83 10.77 15.88 6.60
C ALA A 83 11.91 16.63 5.89
N VAL A 84 12.64 15.97 5.00
CA VAL A 84 13.80 16.56 4.30
C VAL A 84 13.64 16.42 2.79
N GLY A 85 13.37 15.22 2.29
CA GLY A 85 13.37 14.91 0.87
C GLY A 85 12.36 15.70 0.05
N LEU A 86 11.15 15.98 0.58
CA LEU A 86 10.14 16.74 -0.16
C LEU A 86 10.64 18.15 -0.52
N THR A 87 11.31 18.82 0.39
CA THR A 87 11.81 20.19 0.18
C THR A 87 13.10 20.26 -0.62
N SER A 88 13.90 19.21 -0.62
CA SER A 88 15.17 19.14 -1.34
C SER A 88 15.09 18.38 -2.66
N TRP A 89 14.00 17.66 -2.88
CA TRP A 89 13.81 16.87 -4.10
C TRP A 89 13.26 17.74 -5.23
N GLN A 90 14.04 17.97 -6.25
CA GLN A 90 13.74 18.88 -7.34
C GLN A 90 12.43 18.60 -8.08
N TYR A 91 11.97 17.34 -8.10
CA TYR A 91 10.74 16.92 -8.78
C TYR A 91 9.48 17.02 -7.90
N SER A 92 9.62 17.36 -6.61
CA SER A 92 8.47 17.50 -5.72
C SER A 92 7.61 18.73 -6.03
N GLY A 93 8.20 19.76 -6.60
CA GLY A 93 7.59 21.08 -6.78
C GLY A 93 7.41 21.86 -5.46
N VAL A 94 7.89 21.31 -4.33
CA VAL A 94 7.76 21.89 -2.98
C VAL A 94 9.04 22.64 -2.62
N LYS A 95 8.93 23.95 -2.36
CA LYS A 95 10.08 24.77 -1.98
C LYS A 95 10.27 24.85 -0.46
N LYS A 96 9.21 24.76 0.30
CA LYS A 96 9.21 24.80 1.77
C LYS A 96 8.09 23.91 2.32
N PRO A 97 8.15 23.47 3.58
CA PRO A 97 7.19 22.53 4.16
C PRO A 97 5.73 23.01 4.09
N GLU A 98 5.51 24.31 4.20
CA GLU A 98 4.17 24.92 4.17
C GLU A 98 3.51 24.87 2.79
N ASP A 99 4.27 24.64 1.72
CA ASP A 99 3.77 24.52 0.35
C ASP A 99 3.27 23.09 0.03
N VAL A 100 3.43 22.15 0.97
CA VAL A 100 3.03 20.76 0.77
C VAL A 100 1.51 20.64 0.66
N GLN A 101 1.08 19.92 -0.37
CA GLN A 101 -0.30 19.57 -0.66
C GLN A 101 -0.45 18.05 -0.68
N VAL A 102 -1.68 17.55 -0.62
CA VAL A 102 -1.97 16.11 -0.74
C VAL A 102 -1.30 15.48 -1.95
N LYS A 103 -1.39 16.13 -3.13
CA LYS A 103 -0.78 15.62 -4.37
C LYS A 103 0.73 15.35 -4.25
N HIS A 104 1.44 16.17 -3.48
CA HIS A 104 2.89 16.00 -3.29
C HIS A 104 3.23 14.78 -2.42
N LEU A 105 2.37 14.48 -1.45
CA LEU A 105 2.52 13.29 -0.59
C LEU A 105 2.05 12.00 -1.29
N MET A 106 1.11 12.10 -2.23
CA MET A 106 0.52 10.92 -2.88
C MET A 106 1.53 10.07 -3.66
N ILE A 107 2.69 10.61 -4.00
CA ILE A 107 3.80 9.84 -4.58
C ILE A 107 4.15 8.63 -3.69
N CYS A 108 4.18 8.83 -2.37
CA CYS A 108 4.43 7.77 -1.38
C CYS A 108 3.12 7.28 -0.74
N ALA A 109 2.20 8.21 -0.47
CA ALA A 109 1.00 7.95 0.29
C ALA A 109 0.01 7.03 -0.44
N LYS A 110 0.04 6.94 -1.78
CA LYS A 110 -0.83 6.01 -2.50
C LYS A 110 -0.67 4.56 -2.05
N CYS A 111 0.49 4.20 -1.49
CA CYS A 111 0.77 2.89 -0.89
C CYS A 111 0.83 2.95 0.64
N HIS A 112 1.50 3.96 1.20
CA HIS A 112 1.74 4.03 2.65
C HIS A 112 0.61 4.66 3.46
N LEU A 113 -0.23 5.48 2.84
CA LEU A 113 -1.38 6.16 3.45
C LEU A 113 -2.45 6.46 2.39
N PRO A 114 -3.03 5.47 1.71
CA PRO A 114 -3.87 5.68 0.54
C PRO A 114 -5.13 6.50 0.83
N GLN A 115 -5.65 6.47 2.06
CA GLN A 115 -6.79 7.29 2.49
C GLN A 115 -6.51 8.80 2.48
N LEU A 116 -5.25 9.22 2.40
CA LEU A 116 -4.89 10.65 2.28
C LEU A 116 -5.51 11.31 1.03
N ALA A 117 -5.83 10.53 0.00
CA ALA A 117 -6.57 11.04 -1.16
C ALA A 117 -7.93 11.67 -0.80
N GLU A 118 -8.48 11.32 0.35
CA GLU A 118 -9.77 11.80 0.86
C GLU A 118 -9.61 12.91 1.92
N ALA A 119 -8.46 13.55 1.95
CA ALA A 119 -8.13 14.65 2.84
C ALA A 119 -7.92 15.97 2.08
N THR A 120 -7.99 17.07 2.82
CA THR A 120 -7.59 18.40 2.34
C THR A 120 -6.08 18.61 2.47
N ASP A 121 -5.56 19.64 1.83
CA ASP A 121 -4.14 20.02 1.96
C ASP A 121 -3.73 20.38 3.39
N ASP A 122 -4.67 20.71 4.26
CA ASP A 122 -4.37 20.98 5.67
C ASP A 122 -3.90 19.73 6.40
N VAL A 123 -4.48 18.55 6.07
CA VAL A 123 -4.00 17.26 6.58
C VAL A 123 -2.58 16.96 6.09
N ALA A 124 -2.28 17.25 4.82
CA ALA A 124 -0.93 17.07 4.30
C ALA A 124 0.09 17.93 5.06
N LYS A 125 -0.25 19.19 5.32
CA LYS A 125 0.58 20.11 6.13
C LYS A 125 0.72 19.64 7.58
N GLU A 126 -0.36 19.10 8.16
CA GLU A 126 -0.33 18.54 9.52
C GLU A 126 0.61 17.32 9.61
N ILE A 127 0.55 16.41 8.62
CA ILE A 127 1.47 15.28 8.51
C ILE A 127 2.92 15.76 8.43
N VAL A 128 3.21 16.68 7.52
CA VAL A 128 4.57 17.21 7.34
C VAL A 128 5.07 17.88 8.61
N ARG A 129 4.25 18.71 9.26
CA ARG A 129 4.62 19.37 10.53
C ARG A 129 5.01 18.34 11.59
N ASN A 130 4.20 17.30 11.79
CA ASN A 130 4.48 16.25 12.78
C ASN A 130 5.73 15.44 12.39
N ALA A 131 5.95 15.18 11.10
CA ALA A 131 7.15 14.51 10.61
C ALA A 131 8.42 15.33 10.87
N TYR A 132 8.37 16.65 10.73
CA TYR A 132 9.49 17.55 11.08
C TYR A 132 9.74 17.55 12.59
N ILE A 133 8.70 17.67 13.42
CA ILE A 133 8.82 17.58 14.88
C ILE A 133 9.48 16.26 15.29
N TYR A 134 9.02 15.14 14.73
CA TYR A 134 9.59 13.82 14.99
C TYR A 134 11.07 13.73 14.59
N SER A 135 11.44 14.36 13.46
CA SER A 135 12.76 14.21 12.85
C SER A 135 13.82 15.17 13.41
N ASP A 136 13.42 16.26 14.02
CA ASP A 136 14.36 17.25 14.57
C ASP A 136 15.02 16.72 15.86
N PRO A 137 16.35 16.55 15.88
CA PRO A 137 17.05 16.08 17.07
C PRO A 137 16.98 17.04 18.27
N LYS A 138 16.60 18.32 18.04
CA LYS A 138 16.43 19.33 19.09
C LYS A 138 15.05 19.31 19.72
N THR A 139 14.11 18.57 19.14
CA THR A 139 12.75 18.45 19.70
C THR A 139 12.78 17.70 21.02
N SER A 140 12.03 18.19 22.02
CA SER A 140 11.85 17.49 23.28
C SER A 140 11.19 16.11 23.08
N GLU A 141 11.49 15.17 23.97
CA GLU A 141 10.89 13.84 23.95
C GLU A 141 9.35 13.90 23.96
N GLU A 142 8.78 14.72 24.84
CA GLU A 142 7.33 14.94 24.92
C GLU A 142 6.71 15.41 23.60
N ALA A 143 7.34 16.37 22.91
CA ALA A 143 6.84 16.86 21.63
C ALA A 143 6.96 15.80 20.53
N ARG A 144 8.05 15.01 20.57
CA ARG A 144 8.26 13.89 19.65
C ARG A 144 7.22 12.81 19.85
N ASP A 145 6.93 12.43 21.09
CA ASP A 145 5.90 11.43 21.43
C ASP A 145 4.52 11.86 20.98
N LYS A 146 4.17 13.14 21.16
CA LYS A 146 2.91 13.71 20.66
C LYS A 146 2.84 13.62 19.13
N ALA A 147 3.92 13.92 18.41
CA ALA A 147 3.96 13.80 16.96
C ALA A 147 3.84 12.35 16.49
N VAL A 148 4.50 11.42 17.17
CA VAL A 148 4.37 9.97 16.92
C VAL A 148 2.93 9.51 17.15
N ALA A 149 2.34 9.84 18.30
CA ALA A 149 0.96 9.49 18.63
C ALA A 149 -0.02 10.02 17.58
N LYS A 150 0.17 11.27 17.12
CA LYS A 150 -0.66 11.90 16.10
C LYS A 150 -0.56 11.16 14.76
N LEU A 151 0.64 10.91 14.26
CA LEU A 151 0.85 10.24 12.98
C LEU A 151 0.47 8.75 13.02
N SER A 152 0.55 8.11 14.17
CA SER A 152 0.18 6.70 14.35
C SER A 152 -1.33 6.43 14.28
N GLN A 153 -2.17 7.47 14.35
CA GLN A 153 -3.61 7.34 14.18
C GLN A 153 -4.01 6.90 12.76
N VAL A 154 -3.14 7.16 11.79
CA VAL A 154 -3.38 6.84 10.37
C VAL A 154 -2.37 5.79 9.91
N ASN A 155 -2.87 4.69 9.38
CA ASN A 155 -2.10 3.52 8.97
C ASN A 155 -2.87 2.72 7.91
N ILE A 156 -2.31 1.61 7.45
CA ILE A 156 -2.99 0.66 6.60
C ILE A 156 -3.71 -0.34 7.50
N ASN A 157 -4.96 -0.05 7.81
CA ASN A 157 -5.81 -0.85 8.69
C ASN A 157 -6.82 -1.73 7.93
N CYS A 158 -7.71 -2.36 8.68
CA CYS A 158 -8.73 -3.27 8.14
C CYS A 158 -9.54 -2.63 7.01
N LEU A 159 -9.99 -1.38 7.19
CA LEU A 159 -10.85 -0.68 6.22
C LEU A 159 -10.10 -0.24 4.95
N ILE A 160 -8.77 -0.17 4.98
CA ILE A 160 -8.01 0.09 3.76
C ILE A 160 -8.12 -1.09 2.81
N CYS A 161 -7.96 -2.32 3.29
CA CYS A 161 -8.10 -3.53 2.47
C CYS A 161 -9.57 -3.92 2.29
N HIS A 162 -10.35 -3.97 3.39
CA HIS A 162 -11.71 -4.48 3.40
C HIS A 162 -12.79 -3.46 3.00
N GLN A 163 -12.41 -2.24 2.62
CA GLN A 163 -13.32 -1.22 2.10
C GLN A 163 -12.68 -0.46 0.94
N ARG A 164 -11.76 0.47 1.22
CA ARG A 164 -11.22 1.41 0.24
C ARG A 164 -10.59 0.75 -0.99
N ASN A 165 -9.81 -0.30 -0.80
CA ASN A 165 -9.11 -1.04 -1.85
C ASN A 165 -9.84 -2.33 -2.26
N ALA A 166 -11.05 -2.57 -1.75
CA ALA A 166 -11.81 -3.77 -2.03
C ALA A 166 -12.40 -3.84 -3.45
N ILE A 167 -12.36 -2.74 -4.20
CA ILE A 167 -12.80 -2.67 -5.61
C ILE A 167 -11.68 -2.03 -6.42
N THR A 168 -11.17 -2.76 -7.40
CA THR A 168 -10.10 -2.29 -8.30
C THR A 168 -10.70 -1.52 -9.49
N HIS A 169 -11.73 -2.06 -10.11
CA HIS A 169 -12.35 -1.50 -11.31
C HIS A 169 -13.53 -0.59 -10.97
N LYS A 170 -13.25 0.54 -10.32
CA LYS A 170 -14.27 1.48 -9.84
C LYS A 170 -15.18 2.03 -10.94
N TRP A 171 -14.70 2.09 -12.18
CA TRP A 171 -15.49 2.50 -13.35
C TRP A 171 -16.50 1.44 -13.81
N VAL A 172 -16.33 0.17 -13.42
CA VAL A 172 -17.26 -0.93 -13.71
C VAL A 172 -18.13 -1.24 -12.48
N ASP A 173 -17.47 -1.40 -11.31
CA ASP A 173 -18.09 -1.93 -10.09
C ASP A 173 -18.57 -0.82 -9.14
N GLY A 174 -18.32 0.44 -9.47
CA GLY A 174 -18.58 1.59 -8.61
C GLY A 174 -17.53 1.76 -7.51
N PHE A 175 -17.77 2.73 -6.62
CA PHE A 175 -16.92 2.96 -5.46
C PHE A 175 -17.36 2.09 -4.29
N PRO A 176 -16.42 1.66 -3.41
CA PRO A 176 -16.77 0.95 -2.19
C PRO A 176 -17.73 1.79 -1.31
N ASP A 177 -18.76 1.12 -0.82
CA ASP A 177 -19.70 1.72 0.12
C ASP A 177 -19.06 1.84 1.51
N ARG A 178 -19.20 3.01 2.14
CA ARG A 178 -18.62 3.29 3.46
C ARG A 178 -19.25 2.49 4.61
N ASN A 179 -20.49 2.05 4.44
CA ASN A 179 -21.22 1.25 5.44
C ASN A 179 -21.04 -0.25 5.21
N THR A 180 -20.11 -0.65 4.34
CA THR A 180 -19.94 -2.04 3.91
C THR A 180 -18.49 -2.48 4.12
N VAL A 181 -18.32 -3.66 4.69
CA VAL A 181 -17.05 -4.39 4.67
C VAL A 181 -17.08 -5.42 3.55
N TYR A 182 -15.97 -5.57 2.86
CA TYR A 182 -15.83 -6.46 1.72
C TYR A 182 -14.99 -7.68 2.10
N GLY A 183 -15.46 -8.85 1.70
CA GLY A 183 -14.80 -10.11 2.02
C GLY A 183 -15.20 -11.22 1.06
N SER A 184 -15.30 -12.44 1.56
CA SER A 184 -15.67 -13.63 0.78
C SER A 184 -17.18 -13.90 0.75
N LYS A 185 -18.00 -13.14 1.49
CA LYS A 185 -19.43 -13.39 1.70
C LYS A 185 -20.26 -12.12 1.50
N ASP A 186 -21.54 -12.33 1.15
CA ASP A 186 -22.58 -11.31 1.19
C ASP A 186 -23.43 -11.49 2.44
N GLY A 187 -24.01 -10.40 2.95
CA GLY A 187 -24.97 -10.48 4.06
C GLY A 187 -24.92 -9.30 5.03
N ALA A 188 -25.53 -9.51 6.18
CA ALA A 188 -25.45 -8.57 7.29
C ALA A 188 -24.14 -8.76 8.05
N HIS A 189 -23.60 -7.65 8.56
CA HIS A 189 -22.44 -7.62 9.45
C HIS A 189 -22.89 -7.10 10.82
N ALA A 190 -22.36 -7.67 11.89
CA ALA A 190 -22.81 -7.35 13.25
C ALA A 190 -22.34 -5.99 13.75
N ASP A 191 -21.39 -5.34 13.06
CA ASP A 191 -20.91 -4.01 13.41
C ASP A 191 -21.91 -2.93 12.98
N SER A 192 -22.30 -2.06 13.91
CA SER A 192 -23.24 -0.96 13.65
C SER A 192 -22.67 0.12 12.71
N ALA A 193 -21.36 0.30 12.68
CA ALA A 193 -20.70 1.25 11.78
C ALA A 193 -20.61 0.72 10.35
N HIS A 194 -20.54 -0.62 10.20
CA HIS A 194 -20.44 -1.32 8.92
C HIS A 194 -21.46 -2.48 8.88
N PRO A 195 -22.77 -2.17 8.83
CA PRO A 195 -23.81 -3.20 8.99
C PRO A 195 -23.93 -4.16 7.79
N ASN A 196 -23.26 -3.87 6.69
CA ASN A 196 -23.35 -4.65 5.47
C ASN A 196 -22.03 -5.37 5.18
N MET A 197 -22.15 -6.55 4.59
CA MET A 197 -21.03 -7.32 4.07
C MET A 197 -21.28 -7.66 2.59
N LYS A 198 -20.27 -7.42 1.75
CA LYS A 198 -20.30 -7.74 0.33
C LYS A 198 -19.13 -8.62 -0.08
N LYS A 199 -19.41 -9.58 -0.93
CA LYS A 199 -18.37 -10.35 -1.58
C LYS A 199 -17.62 -9.46 -2.58
N SER A 200 -16.28 -9.47 -2.50
CA SER A 200 -15.41 -8.87 -3.50
C SER A 200 -14.42 -9.92 -4.01
N PRO A 201 -14.42 -10.22 -5.31
CA PRO A 201 -13.51 -11.21 -5.89
C PRO A 201 -12.04 -10.88 -5.66
N ILE A 202 -11.67 -9.59 -5.63
CA ILE A 202 -10.28 -9.17 -5.48
C ILE A 202 -9.71 -9.46 -4.09
N MET A 203 -10.55 -9.65 -3.08
CA MET A 203 -10.10 -9.98 -1.72
C MET A 203 -9.31 -11.30 -1.67
N ASP A 204 -9.57 -12.21 -2.61
CA ASP A 204 -8.84 -13.47 -2.75
C ASP A 204 -7.88 -13.46 -3.95
N GLU A 205 -7.55 -12.29 -4.51
CA GLU A 205 -6.65 -12.16 -5.66
C GLU A 205 -5.39 -11.37 -5.31
N SER A 206 -4.27 -11.74 -5.91
CA SER A 206 -2.98 -11.06 -5.70
C SER A 206 -3.01 -9.57 -6.03
N ILE A 207 -3.93 -9.13 -6.90
CA ILE A 207 -4.12 -7.72 -7.26
C ILE A 207 -4.48 -6.84 -6.04
N LEU A 208 -5.13 -7.39 -5.01
CA LEU A 208 -5.37 -6.65 -3.77
C LEU A 208 -4.06 -6.10 -3.19
N CYS A 209 -3.06 -6.96 -3.08
CA CYS A 209 -1.72 -6.60 -2.63
C CYS A 209 -0.98 -5.74 -3.68
N GLY A 210 -1.15 -6.11 -4.95
CA GLY A 210 -0.54 -5.44 -6.10
C GLY A 210 -0.91 -3.96 -6.23
N GLN A 211 -2.04 -3.50 -5.70
CA GLN A 211 -2.41 -2.08 -5.69
C GLN A 211 -1.35 -1.19 -5.00
N CYS A 212 -0.60 -1.75 -4.05
CA CYS A 212 0.47 -1.06 -3.34
C CYS A 212 1.85 -1.67 -3.63
N HIS A 213 1.91 -2.98 -3.88
CA HIS A 213 3.15 -3.72 -4.09
C HIS A 213 3.51 -3.88 -5.59
N GLY A 214 3.34 -2.80 -6.38
CA GLY A 214 3.95 -2.70 -7.70
C GLY A 214 3.04 -2.92 -8.90
N LEU A 215 2.03 -2.09 -9.07
CA LEU A 215 1.21 -2.04 -10.29
C LEU A 215 1.85 -1.28 -11.44
N GLY A 216 2.84 -0.45 -11.19
CA GLY A 216 3.46 0.35 -12.23
C GLY A 216 4.30 1.51 -11.67
N PRO A 217 4.96 2.25 -12.54
CA PRO A 217 5.78 3.39 -12.16
C PRO A 217 4.93 4.55 -11.62
N ASN A 218 5.57 5.38 -10.82
CA ASN A 218 5.01 6.65 -10.36
C ASN A 218 5.06 7.66 -11.50
N LEU A 219 3.98 7.74 -12.27
CA LEU A 219 3.87 8.64 -13.42
C LEU A 219 3.73 10.11 -13.02
N GLU A 220 3.50 10.39 -11.74
CA GLU A 220 3.45 11.73 -11.17
C GLU A 220 4.84 12.39 -11.07
N LEU A 221 5.90 11.60 -11.26
CA LEU A 221 7.27 12.07 -11.27
C LEU A 221 7.71 12.50 -12.67
N GLU A 222 8.51 13.55 -12.76
CA GLU A 222 9.14 13.96 -14.03
C GLU A 222 10.00 12.84 -14.62
N ASN A 223 10.70 12.09 -13.74
CA ASN A 223 11.38 10.85 -14.10
C ASN A 223 10.66 9.69 -13.40
N PRO A 224 9.71 9.03 -14.06
CA PRO A 224 8.95 7.95 -13.47
C PRO A 224 9.85 6.85 -12.91
N SER A 225 9.58 6.46 -11.67
CA SER A 225 10.26 5.35 -11.01
C SER A 225 9.26 4.42 -10.36
N GLN A 226 9.65 3.18 -10.15
CA GLN A 226 8.84 2.17 -9.49
C GLN A 226 9.47 1.84 -8.14
N CYS A 227 8.72 2.08 -7.06
CA CYS A 227 9.22 1.85 -5.71
C CYS A 227 9.22 0.38 -5.32
N ALA A 228 8.28 -0.41 -5.87
CA ALA A 228 8.16 -1.84 -5.62
C ALA A 228 7.75 -2.55 -6.90
N THR A 229 8.32 -3.73 -7.17
CA THR A 229 8.08 -4.51 -8.38
C THR A 229 7.52 -5.91 -8.10
N LEU A 230 7.21 -6.20 -6.84
CA LEU A 230 6.77 -7.53 -6.37
C LEU A 230 5.64 -8.12 -7.21
N TYR A 231 4.57 -7.36 -7.45
CA TYR A 231 3.43 -7.86 -8.22
C TYR A 231 3.79 -8.09 -9.69
N GLY A 232 4.56 -7.19 -10.29
CA GLY A 232 5.06 -7.37 -11.66
C GLY A 232 5.95 -8.60 -11.79
N SER A 233 6.95 -8.73 -10.92
CA SER A 233 7.87 -9.88 -10.94
C SER A 233 7.14 -11.21 -10.64
N TYR A 234 6.14 -11.20 -9.74
CA TYR A 234 5.25 -12.34 -9.52
C TYR A 234 4.52 -12.77 -10.79
N LEU A 235 3.98 -11.81 -11.55
CA LEU A 235 3.24 -12.12 -12.77
C LEU A 235 4.13 -12.76 -13.85
N TRP A 236 5.31 -12.21 -14.08
CA TRP A 236 6.17 -12.70 -15.16
C TRP A 236 7.14 -13.83 -14.75
N ALA A 237 7.54 -13.92 -13.48
CA ALA A 237 8.47 -14.95 -13.03
C ALA A 237 7.79 -16.20 -12.44
N TYR A 238 6.64 -16.04 -11.80
CA TYR A 238 5.95 -17.14 -11.13
C TYR A 238 4.69 -17.58 -11.90
N ARG A 239 3.80 -16.64 -12.21
CA ARG A 239 2.55 -16.96 -12.90
C ARG A 239 2.78 -17.42 -14.32
N ALA A 240 3.68 -16.79 -15.05
CA ALA A 240 4.05 -17.17 -16.42
C ALA A 240 4.65 -18.58 -16.49
N GLU A 241 5.36 -19.02 -15.45
CA GLU A 241 5.95 -20.36 -15.34
C GLU A 241 4.97 -21.41 -14.77
N GLY A 242 3.68 -21.08 -14.68
CA GLY A 242 2.62 -21.99 -14.24
C GLY A 242 2.34 -22.00 -12.74
N GLY A 243 2.96 -21.14 -11.95
CA GLY A 243 2.65 -20.97 -10.53
C GLY A 243 1.21 -20.56 -10.31
N GLN A 244 0.51 -21.15 -9.31
CA GLN A 244 -0.91 -20.93 -9.09
C GLN A 244 -1.20 -20.16 -7.78
N GLU A 245 -0.25 -20.14 -6.87
CA GLU A 245 -0.45 -19.57 -5.53
C GLU A 245 -0.53 -18.05 -5.59
N LYS A 246 -1.41 -17.51 -4.77
CA LYS A 246 -1.63 -16.07 -4.64
C LYS A 246 -0.80 -15.51 -3.48
N CYS A 247 -0.65 -14.19 -3.43
CA CYS A 247 0.08 -13.52 -2.34
C CYS A 247 -0.46 -13.95 -0.97
N GLN A 248 -1.78 -13.97 -0.81
CA GLN A 248 -2.46 -14.36 0.44
C GLN A 248 -2.17 -15.82 0.81
N GLU A 249 -2.00 -16.71 -0.15
CA GLU A 249 -1.71 -18.12 0.11
C GLU A 249 -0.32 -18.31 0.70
N CYS A 250 0.68 -17.65 0.14
CA CYS A 250 2.05 -17.74 0.65
C CYS A 250 2.25 -16.93 1.92
N HIS A 251 1.84 -15.64 1.93
CA HIS A 251 2.15 -14.71 3.02
C HIS A 251 1.21 -14.78 4.22
N MET A 252 0.02 -15.36 4.06
CA MET A 252 -0.96 -15.44 5.14
C MET A 252 -1.27 -16.89 5.54
N LYS A 253 -1.67 -17.74 4.58
CA LYS A 253 -2.14 -19.10 4.88
C LYS A 253 -0.98 -20.07 5.14
N LYS A 254 -0.09 -20.29 4.15
CA LYS A 254 1.01 -21.28 4.25
C LYS A 254 2.07 -20.89 5.26
N SER A 255 2.36 -19.61 5.39
CA SER A 255 3.28 -19.11 6.42
C SER A 255 2.73 -19.28 7.84
N GLY A 256 1.40 -19.40 7.99
CA GLY A 256 0.74 -19.37 9.30
C GLY A 256 0.72 -18.00 9.96
N LEU A 257 1.17 -16.95 9.26
CA LEU A 257 1.30 -15.59 9.81
C LEU A 257 0.00 -14.80 9.76
N GLY A 258 -1.04 -15.28 9.07
CA GLY A 258 -2.34 -14.62 8.99
C GLY A 258 -2.21 -13.16 8.54
N HIS A 259 -2.83 -12.24 9.27
CA HIS A 259 -2.79 -10.80 8.98
C HIS A 259 -1.51 -10.08 9.46
N ASN A 260 -0.58 -10.81 10.07
CA ASN A 260 0.74 -10.27 10.36
C ASN A 260 1.55 -10.03 9.06
N MET A 261 1.37 -10.90 8.06
CA MET A 261 1.93 -10.72 6.70
C MET A 261 3.43 -10.38 6.66
N GLN A 262 4.19 -10.83 7.65
CA GLN A 262 5.64 -10.62 7.66
C GLN A 262 6.31 -11.39 6.52
N SER A 263 7.49 -10.96 6.13
CA SER A 263 8.28 -11.58 5.07
C SER A 263 9.70 -11.90 5.59
N TYR A 264 10.68 -11.09 5.21
CA TYR A 264 12.10 -11.31 5.57
C TYR A 264 12.38 -11.26 7.09
N ARG A 265 11.47 -10.76 7.90
CA ARG A 265 11.58 -10.74 9.36
C ARG A 265 11.15 -12.04 10.04
N ASP A 266 10.37 -12.84 9.33
CA ASP A 266 10.05 -14.18 9.78
C ASP A 266 11.13 -15.16 9.28
N PRO A 267 11.84 -15.87 10.18
CA PRO A 267 12.91 -16.77 9.79
C PRO A 267 12.44 -17.93 8.91
N GLY A 268 11.20 -18.37 9.06
CA GLY A 268 10.60 -19.44 8.26
C GLY A 268 10.41 -18.97 6.81
N MET A 269 9.81 -17.78 6.62
CA MET A 269 9.63 -17.17 5.31
C MET A 269 10.96 -16.88 4.64
N ALA A 270 11.92 -16.29 5.36
CA ALA A 270 13.25 -15.99 4.83
C ALA A 270 13.99 -17.26 4.37
N LYS A 271 13.91 -18.33 5.16
CA LYS A 271 14.51 -19.63 4.83
C LYS A 271 13.83 -20.30 3.64
N ALA A 272 12.52 -20.17 3.51
CA ALA A 272 11.77 -20.71 2.37
C ALA A 272 12.02 -19.95 1.08
N ALA A 273 12.38 -18.66 1.16
CA ALA A 273 12.56 -17.78 0.01
C ALA A 273 13.87 -17.99 -0.73
N VAL A 274 14.91 -18.56 -0.10
CA VAL A 274 16.25 -18.70 -0.69
C VAL A 274 16.87 -20.04 -0.37
N ASP A 275 17.21 -20.79 -1.41
CA ASP A 275 18.17 -21.89 -1.25
C ASP A 275 19.58 -21.31 -1.16
N PHE A 276 20.29 -21.68 -0.12
CA PHE A 276 21.59 -21.13 0.19
C PHE A 276 22.62 -22.23 0.34
N LYS A 277 23.67 -22.18 -0.49
CA LYS A 277 24.80 -23.11 -0.42
C LYS A 277 26.10 -22.36 -0.23
N VAL A 278 26.95 -22.89 0.63
CA VAL A 278 28.30 -22.36 0.89
C VAL A 278 29.32 -23.46 0.69
N GLU A 279 30.29 -23.23 -0.13
CA GLU A 279 31.44 -24.09 -0.34
C GLU A 279 32.71 -23.31 0.00
N THR A 280 33.59 -23.94 0.78
CA THR A 280 34.91 -23.35 1.09
C THR A 280 35.97 -24.15 0.37
N LEU A 281 36.73 -23.45 -0.46
CA LEU A 281 37.85 -24.03 -1.23
C LEU A 281 39.13 -23.42 -0.69
N GLY A 282 40.08 -24.28 -0.32
CA GLY A 282 41.43 -23.84 0.00
C GLY A 282 42.30 -23.88 -1.23
N TYR A 283 43.11 -22.83 -1.43
CA TYR A 283 44.16 -22.84 -2.45
C TYR A 283 45.37 -22.03 -2.00
N GLN A 284 46.46 -22.17 -2.72
CA GLN A 284 47.66 -21.39 -2.47
C GLN A 284 47.88 -20.41 -3.61
N TRP A 285 48.10 -19.16 -3.25
CA TRP A 285 48.48 -18.11 -4.21
C TRP A 285 49.98 -17.91 -4.18
N ARG A 286 50.59 -17.76 -5.33
CA ARG A 286 52.02 -17.47 -5.44
C ARG A 286 52.24 -15.96 -5.46
N ASP A 287 52.92 -15.48 -4.43
CA ASP A 287 53.39 -14.09 -4.33
C ASP A 287 54.89 -14.09 -4.39
N GLY A 288 55.45 -13.83 -5.59
CA GLY A 288 56.90 -13.99 -5.87
C GLY A 288 57.39 -15.42 -5.61
N ALA A 289 58.28 -15.58 -4.69
CA ALA A 289 58.83 -16.89 -4.27
C ALA A 289 58.04 -17.55 -3.15
N LYS A 290 57.05 -16.87 -2.57
CA LYS A 290 56.27 -17.36 -1.45
C LYS A 290 54.95 -17.96 -1.88
N MET A 291 54.55 -19.04 -1.24
CA MET A 291 53.21 -19.58 -1.32
C MET A 291 52.40 -19.07 -0.16
N VAL A 292 51.32 -18.35 -0.47
CA VAL A 292 50.39 -17.78 0.53
C VAL A 292 49.11 -18.60 0.54
N PRO A 293 48.74 -19.19 1.69
CA PRO A 293 47.48 -19.90 1.77
C PRO A 293 46.30 -18.91 1.65
N GLN A 294 45.31 -19.28 0.85
CA GLN A 294 44.09 -18.52 0.67
C GLN A 294 42.87 -19.42 0.80
N ALA A 295 41.77 -18.85 1.19
CA ALA A 295 40.47 -19.49 1.19
C ALA A 295 39.53 -18.77 0.22
N LEU A 296 38.92 -19.54 -0.67
CA LEU A 296 37.82 -19.04 -1.51
C LEU A 296 36.51 -19.56 -0.91
N VAL A 297 35.60 -18.65 -0.63
CA VAL A 297 34.24 -18.97 -0.21
C VAL A 297 33.30 -18.74 -1.39
N LYS A 298 32.72 -19.80 -1.93
CA LYS A 298 31.69 -19.75 -2.97
C LYS A 298 30.33 -19.76 -2.27
N VAL A 299 29.53 -18.75 -2.55
CA VAL A 299 28.15 -18.66 -2.09
C VAL A 299 27.22 -18.76 -3.31
N GLU A 300 26.30 -19.70 -3.26
CA GLU A 300 25.27 -19.89 -4.28
C GLU A 300 23.90 -19.63 -3.63
N MET A 301 23.12 -18.73 -4.23
CA MET A 301 21.80 -18.33 -3.76
C MET A 301 20.79 -18.51 -4.89
N THR A 302 19.76 -19.31 -4.64
CA THR A 302 18.65 -19.52 -5.58
C THR A 302 17.36 -18.92 -5.00
N ASN A 303 16.76 -17.97 -5.72
CA ASN A 303 15.48 -17.37 -5.33
C ASN A 303 14.34 -18.38 -5.52
N ARG A 304 13.55 -18.62 -4.47
CA ARG A 304 12.36 -19.48 -4.43
C ARG A 304 11.08 -18.70 -4.07
N ALA A 305 11.17 -17.39 -3.91
CA ALA A 305 10.07 -16.58 -3.41
C ALA A 305 8.90 -16.40 -4.40
N GLY A 306 9.06 -16.77 -5.67
CA GLY A 306 8.04 -16.52 -6.69
C GLY A 306 7.95 -15.05 -7.14
N HIS A 307 8.84 -14.20 -6.70
CA HIS A 307 9.02 -12.81 -7.12
C HIS A 307 10.45 -12.35 -6.84
N SER A 308 10.85 -11.19 -7.31
CA SER A 308 12.19 -10.64 -7.09
C SER A 308 12.47 -10.45 -5.58
N ILE A 309 13.71 -10.72 -5.16
CA ILE A 309 14.27 -10.43 -3.84
C ILE A 309 15.73 -10.01 -3.98
N PRO A 310 16.17 -8.94 -3.30
CA PRO A 310 15.32 -7.96 -2.61
C PRO A 310 14.46 -7.16 -3.59
N ASP A 311 13.33 -6.64 -3.10
CA ASP A 311 12.47 -5.73 -3.83
C ASP A 311 11.96 -4.65 -2.86
N GLY A 312 11.77 -3.44 -3.35
CA GLY A 312 11.24 -2.36 -2.55
C GLY A 312 12.02 -1.11 -2.48
#